data_a5f28dfefa5c29aa3ffee2816b53baf6
#
_entry.id   a5f28dfefa5c29aa3ffee2816b53baf6
#
_cell.length_a   1.000
_cell.length_b   1.000
_cell.length_c   1.000
_cell.angle_alpha   90.00
_cell.angle_beta   90.00
_cell.angle_gamma   90.00
#
_symmetry.space_group_name_H-M   'P 1'
#
loop_
_entity.id
_entity.type
_entity.pdbx_description
1 polymer ?
#
loop_
_entity_poly.entity_id
_entity_poly.type
_entity_poly.pdbx_seq_one_letter_code
_entity_poly.pdbx_strand_id
1 'polypeptide(L)'
;MNQPAAPAQIRIDFVSDVSCPWCAIGLNALQQALGKLDGEVHADIHLQPFELNPRLPAGGEDATEHLMRKYGSSAQEVEANREMLRERGNSVGFSFDLERRSRIYNTFDAHRLLHWA
;
A
#
# COMPACT_ATOMS: atom_id res chain seq x y z
N MET A 1 33.52 27.99 -10.15
CA MET A 1 32.44 27.66 -9.22
C MET A 1 31.65 26.51 -9.80
N ASN A 2 31.43 25.51 -9.00
CA ASN A 2 30.66 24.34 -9.42
C ASN A 2 29.17 24.64 -9.32
N GLN A 3 28.43 24.46 -10.41
CA GLN A 3 26.99 24.43 -10.35
C GLN A 3 26.51 23.14 -9.72
N PRO A 4 25.44 23.13 -8.91
CA PRO A 4 24.88 21.90 -8.41
C PRO A 4 24.49 21.01 -9.60
N ALA A 5 24.73 19.73 -9.49
CA ALA A 5 24.31 18.78 -10.50
C ALA A 5 22.79 18.80 -10.63
N ALA A 6 22.29 18.66 -11.85
CA ALA A 6 20.86 18.49 -12.07
C ALA A 6 20.35 17.23 -11.33
N PRO A 7 19.13 17.24 -10.81
CA PRO A 7 18.54 16.07 -10.16
C PRO A 7 18.54 14.88 -11.11
N ALA A 8 18.83 13.70 -10.59
CA ALA A 8 18.65 12.47 -11.34
C ALA A 8 17.16 12.26 -11.61
N GLN A 9 16.84 11.95 -12.87
CA GLN A 9 15.47 11.65 -13.28
C GLN A 9 15.27 10.14 -13.20
N ILE A 10 14.31 9.69 -12.40
CA ILE A 10 13.99 8.26 -12.28
C ILE A 10 12.49 8.04 -12.47
N ARG A 11 12.16 6.89 -13.02
CA ARG A 11 10.79 6.40 -13.07
C ARG A 11 10.65 5.27 -12.08
N ILE A 12 9.59 5.32 -11.29
CA ILE A 12 9.24 4.26 -10.33
C ILE A 12 7.86 3.72 -10.70
N ASP A 13 7.79 2.45 -11.07
CA ASP A 13 6.52 1.76 -11.21
C ASP A 13 6.19 1.10 -9.87
N PHE A 14 5.19 1.63 -9.21
CA PHE A 14 4.74 1.16 -7.89
C PHE A 14 3.57 0.21 -8.08
N VAL A 15 3.84 -1.08 -8.00
CA VAL A 15 2.83 -2.13 -8.17
C VAL A 15 2.13 -2.36 -6.83
N SER A 16 0.83 -2.11 -6.79
CA SER A 16 0.08 -2.15 -5.53
C SER A 16 -1.38 -2.52 -5.73
N ASP A 17 -1.99 -3.00 -4.66
CA ASP A 17 -3.43 -3.15 -4.56
C ASP A 17 -3.99 -2.09 -3.61
N VAL A 18 -5.10 -1.44 -3.99
CA VAL A 18 -5.73 -0.38 -3.21
C VAL A 18 -6.21 -0.84 -1.83
N SER A 19 -6.45 -2.14 -1.66
CA SER A 19 -6.89 -2.72 -0.38
C SER A 19 -5.75 -3.19 0.51
N CYS A 20 -4.50 -3.10 0.04
CA CYS A 20 -3.35 -3.62 0.75
C CYS A 20 -2.78 -2.58 1.73
N PRO A 21 -2.88 -2.80 3.05
CA PRO A 21 -2.33 -1.84 4.01
C PRO A 21 -0.80 -1.75 3.95
N TRP A 22 -0.09 -2.83 3.65
CA TRP A 22 1.35 -2.80 3.47
C TRP A 22 1.78 -1.95 2.26
N CYS A 23 0.96 -1.92 1.21
CA CYS A 23 1.21 -1.05 0.06
C CYS A 23 1.07 0.43 0.43
N ALA A 24 0.10 0.77 1.28
CA ALA A 24 -0.05 2.14 1.79
C ALA A 24 1.17 2.57 2.62
N ILE A 25 1.66 1.70 3.48
CA ILE A 25 2.90 1.93 4.24
C ILE A 25 4.08 2.12 3.30
N GLY A 26 4.23 1.24 2.31
CA GLY A 26 5.31 1.30 1.33
C GLY A 26 5.32 2.60 0.54
N LEU A 27 4.15 3.05 0.09
CA LEU A 27 4.05 4.31 -0.66
C LEU A 27 4.41 5.51 0.21
N ASN A 28 3.94 5.56 1.46
CA ASN A 28 4.28 6.63 2.38
C ASN A 28 5.78 6.64 2.72
N ALA A 29 6.38 5.47 2.93
CA ALA A 29 7.82 5.35 3.15
C ALA A 29 8.63 5.84 1.93
N LEU A 30 8.19 5.48 0.71
CA LEU A 30 8.81 5.94 -0.53
C LEU A 30 8.73 7.46 -0.65
N GLN A 31 7.58 8.06 -0.39
CA GLN A 31 7.40 9.51 -0.45
C GLN A 31 8.28 10.24 0.56
N GLN A 32 8.43 9.70 1.76
CA GLN A 32 9.34 10.27 2.76
C GLN A 32 10.80 10.17 2.34
N ALA A 33 11.22 9.04 1.78
CA ALA A 33 12.57 8.87 1.26
C ALA A 33 12.87 9.86 0.13
N LEU A 34 11.93 10.05 -0.79
CA LEU A 34 12.07 11.02 -1.88
C LEU A 34 12.12 12.45 -1.37
N GLY A 35 11.37 12.77 -0.31
CA GLY A 35 11.43 14.07 0.34
C GLY A 35 12.82 14.37 0.91
N LYS A 36 13.51 13.36 1.45
CA LYS A 36 14.90 13.50 1.94
C LYS A 36 15.93 13.67 0.83
N LEU A 37 15.58 13.27 -0.38
CA LEU A 37 16.42 13.39 -1.58
C LEU A 37 16.01 14.57 -2.47
N ASP A 38 15.25 15.49 -1.92
CA ASP A 38 14.79 16.67 -2.66
C ASP A 38 15.99 17.45 -3.21
N GLY A 39 15.92 17.80 -4.49
CA GLY A 39 17.02 18.42 -5.23
C GLY A 39 18.07 17.45 -5.75
N GLU A 40 18.13 16.21 -5.27
CA GLU A 40 19.08 15.18 -5.74
C GLU A 40 18.43 14.21 -6.72
N VAL A 41 17.15 13.90 -6.48
CA VAL A 41 16.36 12.94 -7.29
C VAL A 41 15.01 13.54 -7.62
N HIS A 42 14.61 13.46 -8.86
CA HIS A 42 13.24 13.72 -9.31
C HIS A 42 12.62 12.40 -9.74
N ALA A 43 11.62 11.94 -9.01
CA ALA A 43 10.95 10.68 -9.28
C ALA A 43 9.58 10.91 -9.92
N ASP A 44 9.32 10.19 -11.00
CA ASP A 44 8.01 10.10 -11.62
C ASP A 44 7.39 8.75 -11.22
N ILE A 45 6.42 8.81 -10.31
CA ILE A 45 5.80 7.60 -9.76
C ILE A 45 4.57 7.24 -10.58
N HIS A 46 4.57 6.03 -11.11
CA HIS A 46 3.44 5.45 -11.82
C HIS A 46 2.85 4.31 -11.00
N LEU A 47 1.59 4.43 -10.61
CA LEU A 47 0.88 3.38 -9.90
C LEU A 47 0.44 2.31 -10.89
N GLN A 48 0.86 1.08 -10.64
CA GLN A 48 0.49 -0.08 -11.45
C GLN A 48 -0.46 -0.97 -10.69
N PRO A 49 -1.57 -1.40 -11.30
CA PRO A 49 -2.58 -2.21 -10.62
C PRO A 49 -2.08 -3.63 -10.38
N PHE A 50 -2.41 -4.15 -9.22
CA PHE A 50 -2.25 -5.56 -8.88
C PHE A 50 -3.43 -6.01 -8.03
N GLU A 51 -4.03 -7.14 -8.36
CA GLU A 51 -5.12 -7.73 -7.59
C GLU A 51 -4.57 -8.86 -6.72
N LEU A 52 -4.50 -8.61 -5.41
CA LEU A 52 -4.10 -9.65 -4.45
C LEU A 52 -5.11 -10.79 -4.40
N ASN A 53 -6.39 -10.50 -4.62
CA ASN A 53 -7.48 -11.44 -4.45
C ASN A 53 -8.47 -11.35 -5.63
N PRO A 54 -8.06 -11.73 -6.85
CA PRO A 54 -8.88 -11.55 -8.05
C PRO A 54 -10.14 -12.41 -8.08
N ARG A 55 -10.20 -13.44 -7.23
CA ARG A 55 -11.34 -14.38 -7.17
C ARG A 55 -12.39 -14.00 -6.12
N LEU A 56 -12.18 -12.93 -5.36
CA LEU A 56 -13.17 -12.49 -4.39
C LEU A 56 -14.46 -12.02 -5.09
N PRO A 57 -15.63 -12.40 -4.54
CA PRO A 57 -16.90 -11.87 -5.04
C PRO A 57 -17.04 -10.37 -4.75
N ALA A 58 -17.99 -9.71 -5.41
CA ALA A 58 -18.20 -8.28 -5.24
C ALA A 58 -18.51 -7.86 -3.79
N GLY A 59 -19.20 -8.72 -3.03
CA GLY A 59 -19.47 -8.48 -1.60
C GLY A 59 -18.27 -8.67 -0.69
N GLY A 60 -17.17 -9.20 -1.20
CA GLY A 60 -15.98 -9.47 -0.42
C GLY A 60 -16.15 -10.58 0.61
N GLU A 61 -15.26 -10.60 1.60
CA GLU A 61 -15.38 -11.50 2.74
C GLU A 61 -14.84 -10.84 4.00
N ASP A 62 -15.13 -11.43 5.16
CA ASP A 62 -14.60 -10.97 6.44
C ASP A 62 -13.07 -10.97 6.41
N ALA A 63 -12.47 -9.87 6.87
CA ALA A 63 -11.03 -9.69 6.77
C ALA A 63 -10.25 -10.71 7.61
N THR A 64 -10.73 -11.02 8.81
CA THR A 64 -10.07 -11.99 9.70
C THR A 64 -10.15 -13.40 9.11
N GLU A 65 -11.33 -13.82 8.68
CA GLU A 65 -11.53 -15.13 8.05
C GLU A 65 -10.69 -15.28 6.78
N HIS A 66 -10.63 -14.23 5.97
CA HIS A 66 -9.82 -14.20 4.77
C HIS A 66 -8.34 -14.45 5.06
N LEU A 67 -7.79 -13.74 6.03
CA LEU A 67 -6.37 -13.86 6.39
C LEU A 67 -6.05 -15.23 6.99
N MET A 68 -6.95 -15.75 7.82
CA MET A 68 -6.81 -17.08 8.40
C MET A 68 -6.81 -18.16 7.30
N ARG A 69 -7.70 -18.06 6.34
CA ARG A 69 -7.79 -19.02 5.23
C ARG A 69 -6.62 -18.92 4.26
N LYS A 70 -6.27 -17.69 3.85
CA LYS A 70 -5.24 -17.47 2.82
C LYS A 70 -3.84 -17.80 3.31
N TYR A 71 -3.52 -17.46 4.56
CA TYR A 71 -2.18 -17.59 5.11
C TYR A 71 -2.04 -18.68 6.17
N GLY A 72 -3.13 -19.37 6.51
CA GLY A 72 -3.12 -20.36 7.58
C GLY A 72 -2.89 -19.75 8.98
N SER A 73 -3.14 -18.45 9.15
CA SER A 73 -2.90 -17.74 10.39
C SER A 73 -3.95 -18.06 11.45
N SER A 74 -3.56 -18.05 12.72
CA SER A 74 -4.51 -18.05 13.84
C SER A 74 -5.11 -16.67 14.04
N ALA A 75 -6.22 -16.60 14.80
CA ALA A 75 -6.82 -15.31 15.16
C ALA A 75 -5.85 -14.42 15.94
N GLN A 76 -5.00 -15.01 16.79
CA GLN A 76 -3.97 -14.27 17.53
C GLN A 76 -2.90 -13.71 16.60
N GLU A 77 -2.48 -14.46 15.60
CA GLU A 77 -1.51 -14.00 14.59
C GLU A 77 -2.07 -12.87 13.75
N VAL A 78 -3.35 -12.94 13.38
CA VAL A 78 -4.03 -11.84 12.67
C VAL A 78 -4.03 -10.57 13.51
N GLU A 79 -4.34 -10.66 14.81
CA GLU A 79 -4.36 -9.50 15.70
C GLU A 79 -2.95 -8.91 15.90
N ALA A 80 -1.94 -9.78 16.07
CA ALA A 80 -0.54 -9.33 16.15
C ALA A 80 -0.10 -8.60 14.88
N ASN A 81 -0.53 -9.08 13.72
CA ASN A 81 -0.25 -8.43 12.43
C ASN A 81 -0.95 -7.06 12.32
N ARG A 82 -2.18 -6.95 12.81
CA ARG A 82 -2.88 -5.66 12.87
C ARG A 82 -2.13 -4.64 13.71
N GLU A 83 -1.63 -5.07 14.88
CA GLU A 83 -0.85 -4.19 15.75
C GLU A 83 0.44 -3.73 15.06
N MET A 84 1.12 -4.65 14.40
CA MET A 84 2.32 -4.32 13.60
C MET A 84 1.99 -3.31 12.49
N LEU A 85 0.86 -3.46 11.80
CA LEU A 85 0.40 -2.51 10.78
C LEU A 85 0.17 -1.12 11.37
N ARG A 86 -0.45 -1.02 12.54
CA ARG A 86 -0.65 0.26 13.22
C ARG A 86 0.67 0.94 13.53
N GLU A 87 1.61 0.21 14.11
CA GLU A 87 2.94 0.74 14.45
C GLU A 87 3.71 1.18 13.21
N ARG A 88 3.74 0.35 12.18
CA ARG A 88 4.45 0.67 10.94
C ARG A 88 3.79 1.84 10.21
N GLY A 89 2.46 1.88 10.16
CA GLY A 89 1.73 3.01 9.60
C GLY A 89 2.06 4.29 10.32
N ASN A 90 1.98 4.31 11.64
CA ASN A 90 2.30 5.49 12.44
C ASN A 90 3.74 5.97 12.21
N SER A 91 4.68 5.07 12.03
CA SER A 91 6.09 5.42 11.78
C SER A 91 6.31 6.17 10.46
N VAL A 92 5.38 6.04 9.51
CA VAL A 92 5.41 6.73 8.21
C VAL A 92 4.30 7.77 8.05
N GLY A 93 3.65 8.14 9.16
CA GLY A 93 2.63 9.18 9.17
C GLY A 93 1.27 8.74 8.62
N PHE A 94 1.00 7.45 8.54
CA PHE A 94 -0.25 6.90 8.02
C PHE A 94 -1.03 6.16 9.12
N SER A 95 -2.14 6.75 9.58
CA SER A 95 -2.99 6.13 10.60
C SER A 95 -4.01 5.18 9.98
N PHE A 96 -4.00 3.94 10.45
CA PHE A 96 -5.01 2.95 10.07
C PHE A 96 -6.15 2.91 11.09
N ASP A 97 -7.38 2.91 10.61
CA ASP A 97 -8.55 2.51 11.39
C ASP A 97 -8.91 1.06 11.02
N LEU A 98 -8.14 0.12 11.56
CA LEU A 98 -8.29 -1.30 11.24
C LEU A 98 -9.57 -1.92 11.80
N GLU A 99 -10.21 -1.28 12.77
CA GLU A 99 -11.51 -1.72 13.30
C GLU A 99 -12.62 -1.51 12.26
N ARG A 100 -12.53 -0.46 11.45
CA ARG A 100 -13.44 -0.21 10.35
C ARG A 100 -13.15 -1.07 9.13
N ARG A 101 -11.96 -1.61 9.04
CA ARG A 101 -11.56 -2.51 7.97
C ARG A 101 -11.97 -3.94 8.30
N SER A 102 -13.26 -4.19 8.30
CA SER A 102 -13.83 -5.49 8.66
C SER A 102 -13.95 -6.46 7.49
N ARG A 103 -13.89 -5.97 6.26
CA ARG A 103 -14.04 -6.78 5.06
C ARG A 103 -12.94 -6.49 4.04
N ILE A 104 -12.63 -7.50 3.22
CA ILE A 104 -11.75 -7.39 2.07
C ILE A 104 -12.61 -7.56 0.82
N TYR A 105 -12.50 -6.62 -0.10
CA TYR A 105 -13.29 -6.57 -1.33
C TYR A 105 -12.45 -6.89 -2.56
N ASN A 106 -13.12 -7.30 -3.63
CA ASN A 106 -12.52 -7.35 -4.95
C ASN A 106 -12.19 -5.93 -5.42
N THR A 107 -10.97 -5.70 -5.89
CA THR A 107 -10.47 -4.36 -6.23
C THR A 107 -10.42 -4.08 -7.72
N PHE A 108 -10.95 -4.95 -8.56
CA PHE A 108 -10.88 -4.81 -10.01
C PHE A 108 -11.47 -3.48 -10.51
N ASP A 109 -12.68 -3.14 -10.08
CA ASP A 109 -13.33 -1.90 -10.51
C ASP A 109 -12.64 -0.66 -9.95
N ALA A 110 -12.11 -0.73 -8.73
CA ALA A 110 -11.32 0.37 -8.16
C ALA A 110 -10.08 0.65 -9.01
N HIS A 111 -9.37 -0.40 -9.44
CA HIS A 111 -8.21 -0.25 -10.32
C HIS A 111 -8.59 0.28 -11.70
N ARG A 112 -9.72 -0.14 -12.24
CA ARG A 112 -10.23 0.41 -13.50
C ARG A 112 -10.48 1.92 -13.39
N LEU A 113 -11.10 2.36 -12.30
CA LEU A 113 -11.36 3.77 -12.06
C LEU A 113 -10.06 4.57 -11.97
N LEU A 114 -9.09 4.08 -11.22
CA LEU A 114 -7.79 4.74 -11.08
C LEU A 114 -7.04 4.83 -12.40
N HIS A 115 -7.09 3.77 -13.20
CA HIS A 115 -6.43 3.75 -14.51
C HIS A 115 -7.10 4.73 -15.49
N TRP A 116 -8.42 4.85 -15.42
CA TRP A 116 -9.19 5.77 -16.26
C TRP A 116 -8.97 7.23 -15.88
N ALA A 117 -8.80 7.51 -14.60
CA ALA A 117 -8.53 8.86 -14.11
C ALA A 117 -7.08 9.29 -14.44
#